data_9f65d023ad8b7c0538bbb4acad4db52f
#
_entry.id   9f65d023ad8b7c0538bbb4acad4db52f
#
_cell.length_a   1.000
_cell.length_b   1.000
_cell.length_c   1.000
_cell.angle_alpha   90.00
_cell.angle_beta   90.00
_cell.angle_gamma   90.00
#
_symmetry.space_group_name_H-M   'P 1'
#
loop_
_entity.id
_entity.type
_entity.pdbx_description
1 polymer ?
#
loop_
_entity_poly.entity_id
_entity_poly.type
_entity_poly.pdbx_seq_one_letter_code
_entity_poly.pdbx_strand_id
1 'polypeptide(L)'
;MKHLNLLLASILLLSPSLLHAAPNDMFLQANSLSGKTQPLNVDVAIDAVNKTIDLFDVRAKEGATSENAGDYLGGHIVGKYQLYPNLELEAGFWQREIDYSKDTNKLQSWLVATTYTPNLNLQKNDFLDLRFSLWGNYADQLKKTTPTIINNRTFNYVRVNDPSDIQLQVDAIFSRKLDPMNQLNAYVSTGYSKVKVDSLKTQAKYQGCLVNLNINKNNHYTGSLAEPCQIDNAIINELNISGSASDFNLDVDKDLNYDAYYAAIGGSWNWRYQQFESQLAYQYQRLWRNDIDDRVNHFGNSALKDNHTFSARFSYDVTPNITPFVEGYLFKRNFVGNIPFLYNGVTASRLDRKYGYASLGVNFHY
;
A
#
# COMPACT_ATOMS: atom_id res chain seq x y z
N MET A 1 8.89 14.52 35.29
CA MET A 1 7.90 15.02 34.34
C MET A 1 8.41 16.13 33.41
N LYS A 2 9.25 17.08 33.83
CA LYS A 2 9.80 18.15 32.95
C LYS A 2 10.75 17.63 31.83
N HIS A 3 11.46 16.54 32.04
CA HIS A 3 12.40 15.97 31.06
C HIS A 3 11.72 15.15 29.94
N LEU A 4 10.53 14.62 30.20
CA LEU A 4 9.78 13.86 29.19
C LEU A 4 9.20 14.77 28.10
N ASN A 5 8.81 16.01 28.47
CA ASN A 5 8.28 17.00 27.52
C ASN A 5 9.36 17.55 26.57
N LEU A 6 10.64 17.57 26.99
CA LEU A 6 11.74 17.99 26.12
C LEU A 6 12.12 16.91 25.10
N LEU A 7 12.02 15.64 25.46
CA LEU A 7 12.30 14.54 24.53
C LEU A 7 11.22 14.42 23.44
N LEU A 8 9.95 14.57 23.79
CA LEU A 8 8.84 14.60 22.82
C LEU A 8 8.92 15.82 21.88
N ALA A 9 9.35 16.99 22.39
CA ALA A 9 9.50 18.19 21.58
C ALA A 9 10.70 18.11 20.60
N SER A 10 11.76 17.39 20.96
CA SER A 10 12.92 17.20 20.07
C SER A 10 12.68 16.15 18.98
N ILE A 11 11.80 15.19 19.17
CA ILE A 11 11.39 14.21 18.14
C ILE A 11 10.49 14.87 17.08
N LEU A 12 9.73 15.90 17.45
CA LEU A 12 8.85 16.64 16.54
C LEU A 12 9.59 17.63 15.61
N LEU A 13 10.88 17.89 15.83
CA LEU A 13 11.70 18.85 15.07
C LEU A 13 12.68 18.20 14.09
N LEU A 14 12.75 16.87 14.02
CA LEU A 14 13.48 16.18 12.96
C LEU A 14 12.61 16.15 11.70
N SER A 15 13.03 16.91 10.72
CA SER A 15 12.41 17.09 9.40
C SER A 15 11.90 15.78 8.80
N PRO A 16 10.68 15.76 8.24
CA PRO A 16 10.03 14.56 7.75
C PRO A 16 10.56 14.17 6.38
N SER A 17 11.58 13.39 6.34
CA SER A 17 11.98 12.72 5.13
C SER A 17 12.30 11.29 5.50
N LEU A 18 11.34 10.43 5.41
CA LEU A 18 11.44 8.98 5.30
C LEU A 18 10.13 8.31 5.70
N LEU A 19 9.62 7.30 5.09
CA LEU A 19 9.02 6.26 5.34
C LEU A 19 8.20 5.31 4.82
N HIS A 20 7.83 4.18 4.95
CA HIS A 20 6.99 3.36 4.40
C HIS A 20 6.62 2.04 4.24
N ALA A 21 5.98 1.29 4.05
CA ALA A 21 5.38 0.06 3.59
C ALA A 21 3.92 -0.09 4.02
N ALA A 22 3.21 -1.12 3.67
CA ALA A 22 1.76 -1.19 3.82
C ALA A 22 1.32 -1.42 5.27
N PRO A 23 0.15 -0.91 5.69
CA PRO A 23 -0.43 -1.15 7.00
C PRO A 23 -0.86 -2.60 7.26
N ASN A 24 -0.72 -3.50 6.28
CA ASN A 24 -1.10 -4.90 6.41
C ASN A 24 0.03 -5.68 7.09
N ASP A 25 0.05 -5.66 8.42
CA ASP A 25 0.97 -6.48 9.22
C ASP A 25 0.65 -7.96 9.00
N MET A 26 1.63 -8.72 8.51
CA MET A 26 1.50 -10.17 8.29
C MET A 26 1.96 -11.01 9.48
N PHE A 27 2.65 -10.38 10.43
CA PHE A 27 3.17 -11.02 11.63
C PHE A 27 2.25 -10.81 12.84
N LEU A 28 0.93 -10.71 12.58
CA LEU A 28 -0.07 -10.58 13.62
C LEU A 28 0.03 -11.76 14.59
N GLN A 29 0.14 -11.45 15.87
CA GLN A 29 0.21 -12.43 16.94
C GLN A 29 -0.61 -11.95 18.13
N ALA A 30 -1.35 -12.88 18.74
CA ALA A 30 -2.07 -12.61 19.97
C ALA A 30 -1.10 -12.58 21.15
N ASN A 31 -1.32 -11.61 22.02
CA ASN A 31 -0.48 -11.40 23.20
C ASN A 31 -1.03 -12.14 24.43
N SER A 32 -0.14 -12.64 25.27
CA SER A 32 -0.56 -13.11 26.58
C SER A 32 -0.91 -11.92 27.48
N LEU A 33 -1.98 -12.05 28.27
CA LEU A 33 -2.35 -11.07 29.31
C LEU A 33 -1.25 -10.87 30.37
N SER A 34 -0.24 -11.74 30.43
CA SER A 34 0.85 -11.69 31.38
C SER A 34 2.11 -11.09 30.76
N GLY A 35 2.26 -9.78 30.91
CA GLY A 35 3.57 -9.18 31.02
C GLY A 35 4.35 -8.90 29.75
N LYS A 36 3.92 -7.93 28.93
CA LYS A 36 4.93 -7.08 28.27
C LYS A 36 5.60 -6.27 29.38
N THR A 37 6.89 -6.46 29.56
CA THR A 37 7.69 -5.70 30.55
C THR A 37 7.91 -4.26 30.10
N GLN A 38 7.65 -3.95 28.84
CA GLN A 38 7.88 -2.63 28.24
C GLN A 38 6.61 -2.21 27.49
N PRO A 39 5.98 -1.10 27.91
CA PRO A 39 4.69 -0.68 27.39
C PRO A 39 4.74 -0.05 26.00
N LEU A 40 5.89 0.43 25.54
CA LEU A 40 6.05 1.09 24.25
C LEU A 40 7.02 0.32 23.36
N ASN A 41 6.59 0.01 22.15
CA ASN A 41 7.43 -0.53 21.08
C ASN A 41 7.39 0.40 19.88
N VAL A 42 8.53 0.71 19.29
CA VAL A 42 8.62 1.57 18.10
C VAL A 42 9.51 0.91 17.06
N ASP A 43 8.93 0.54 15.95
CA ASP A 43 9.64 0.10 14.74
C ASP A 43 9.99 1.31 13.88
N VAL A 44 11.24 1.39 13.43
CA VAL A 44 11.70 2.35 12.43
C VAL A 44 12.49 1.58 11.37
N ALA A 45 12.10 1.68 10.10
CA ALA A 45 12.76 0.95 9.03
C ALA A 45 12.86 1.75 7.72
N ILE A 46 13.81 1.37 6.90
CA ILE A 46 13.95 1.75 5.49
C ILE A 46 13.52 0.56 4.65
N ASP A 47 12.71 0.81 3.64
CA ASP A 47 12.17 -0.19 2.73
C ASP A 47 12.73 0.06 1.34
N ALA A 48 13.23 -0.96 0.66
CA ALA A 48 13.80 -0.78 -0.66
C ALA A 48 13.70 -2.04 -1.53
N VAL A 49 13.56 -1.83 -2.82
CA VAL A 49 13.93 -2.77 -3.87
C VAL A 49 14.37 -2.00 -5.10
N ASN A 50 15.45 -2.42 -5.70
CA ASN A 50 16.00 -1.83 -6.92
C ASN A 50 16.73 -2.90 -7.74
N LYS A 51 17.40 -2.49 -8.81
CA LYS A 51 18.21 -3.38 -9.65
C LYS A 51 19.25 -4.21 -8.88
N THR A 52 19.76 -3.71 -7.75
CA THR A 52 20.76 -4.39 -6.92
C THR A 52 20.15 -5.32 -5.89
N ILE A 53 18.97 -4.94 -5.37
CA ILE A 53 18.23 -5.69 -4.34
C ILE A 53 16.94 -6.22 -4.97
N ASP A 54 17.07 -7.14 -5.92
CA ASP A 54 15.90 -7.82 -6.53
C ASP A 54 15.71 -9.17 -5.84
N LEU A 55 14.81 -9.18 -4.85
CA LEU A 55 14.51 -10.39 -4.09
C LEU A 55 14.00 -11.50 -5.03
N PHE A 56 14.75 -12.61 -5.08
CA PHE A 56 14.42 -13.79 -5.90
C PHE A 56 14.34 -13.52 -7.41
N ASP A 57 15.00 -12.46 -7.89
CA ASP A 57 15.02 -12.10 -9.30
C ASP A 57 13.60 -11.86 -9.88
N VAL A 58 12.74 -11.26 -9.07
CA VAL A 58 11.31 -11.07 -9.37
C VAL A 58 11.14 -10.08 -10.52
N ARG A 59 11.87 -8.96 -10.51
CA ARG A 59 11.76 -7.89 -11.52
C ARG A 59 12.18 -8.36 -12.90
N ALA A 60 13.30 -9.05 -13.00
CA ALA A 60 13.78 -9.60 -14.27
C ALA A 60 12.81 -10.64 -14.85
N LYS A 61 12.28 -11.54 -14.00
CA LYS A 61 11.30 -12.56 -14.41
C LYS A 61 9.97 -11.97 -14.86
N GLU A 62 9.56 -10.84 -14.34
CA GLU A 62 8.33 -10.14 -14.75
C GLU A 62 8.54 -9.19 -15.94
N GLY A 63 9.70 -9.26 -16.60
CA GLY A 63 9.99 -8.51 -17.83
C GLY A 63 10.28 -7.03 -17.60
N ALA A 64 10.76 -6.65 -16.43
CA ALA A 64 11.24 -5.31 -16.14
C ALA A 64 12.58 -5.08 -16.85
N THR A 65 12.54 -4.52 -18.05
CA THR A 65 13.72 -4.32 -18.93
C THR A 65 14.44 -3.01 -18.70
N SER A 66 13.79 -2.00 -18.08
CA SER A 66 14.39 -0.70 -17.80
C SER A 66 15.06 -0.69 -16.43
N GLU A 67 16.09 0.13 -16.27
CA GLU A 67 16.84 0.21 -15.00
C GLU A 67 15.98 0.59 -13.80
N ASN A 68 14.96 1.44 -14.00
CA ASN A 68 14.08 1.96 -12.95
C ASN A 68 12.66 1.36 -12.98
N ALA A 69 12.46 0.18 -13.57
CA ALA A 69 11.11 -0.39 -13.69
C ALA A 69 10.64 -0.96 -12.35
N GLY A 70 9.94 -0.13 -11.56
CA GLY A 70 9.41 -0.48 -10.25
C GLY A 70 10.44 -0.43 -9.13
N ASP A 71 11.48 0.40 -9.28
CA ASP A 71 12.37 0.74 -8.17
C ASP A 71 11.55 1.38 -7.05
N TYR A 72 11.80 0.95 -5.82
CA TYR A 72 11.06 1.36 -4.66
C TYR A 72 12.04 1.79 -3.57
N LEU A 73 11.82 2.97 -3.03
CA LEU A 73 12.53 3.46 -1.86
C LEU A 73 11.52 4.00 -0.86
N GLY A 74 11.68 3.57 0.34
CA GLY A 74 10.85 4.00 1.40
C GLY A 74 11.41 3.78 2.80
N GLY A 75 10.58 3.85 3.85
CA GLY A 75 10.84 3.50 5.26
C GLY A 75 9.60 3.84 6.07
N HIS A 76 9.45 3.41 7.26
CA HIS A 76 8.26 3.57 8.09
C HIS A 76 8.59 3.78 9.56
N ILE A 77 7.60 4.30 10.28
CA ILE A 77 7.57 4.29 11.73
C ILE A 77 6.23 3.74 12.20
N VAL A 78 6.27 2.75 13.09
CA VAL A 78 5.09 2.17 13.73
C VAL A 78 5.32 2.14 15.23
N GLY A 79 4.41 2.73 16.00
CA GLY A 79 4.42 2.70 17.45
C GLY A 79 3.28 1.83 17.97
N LYS A 80 3.55 0.93 18.93
CA LYS A 80 2.57 0.15 19.67
C LYS A 80 2.71 0.47 21.16
N TYR A 81 1.62 0.85 21.79
CA TYR A 81 1.58 1.22 23.21
C TYR A 81 0.55 0.42 23.98
N GLN A 82 1.02 -0.30 25.01
CA GLN A 82 0.14 -1.06 25.92
C GLN A 82 -0.54 -0.11 26.90
N LEU A 83 -1.77 0.28 26.60
CA LEU A 83 -2.55 1.20 27.44
C LEU A 83 -3.06 0.52 28.72
N TYR A 84 -3.58 -0.70 28.59
CA TYR A 84 -4.01 -1.59 29.68
C TYR A 84 -3.51 -3.01 29.41
N PRO A 85 -3.47 -3.90 30.41
CA PRO A 85 -3.01 -5.29 30.20
C PRO A 85 -3.70 -6.03 29.04
N ASN A 86 -4.93 -5.63 28.70
CA ASN A 86 -5.75 -6.23 27.65
C ASN A 86 -6.05 -5.28 26.48
N LEU A 87 -5.41 -4.11 26.42
CA LEU A 87 -5.66 -3.11 25.38
C LEU A 87 -4.36 -2.48 24.89
N GLU A 88 -4.03 -2.71 23.64
CA GLU A 88 -2.89 -2.09 22.95
C GLU A 88 -3.39 -1.10 21.90
N LEU A 89 -2.72 0.05 21.79
CA LEU A 89 -2.91 1.03 20.74
C LEU A 89 -1.74 0.96 19.76
N GLU A 90 -2.02 1.16 18.48
CA GLU A 90 -1.03 1.17 17.42
C GLU A 90 -1.24 2.40 16.53
N ALA A 91 -0.15 3.05 16.14
CA ALA A 91 -0.15 4.11 15.13
C ALA A 91 1.05 3.95 14.22
N GLY A 92 0.85 4.17 12.93
CA GLY A 92 1.91 4.03 11.93
C GLY A 92 1.82 5.06 10.84
N PHE A 93 2.96 5.38 10.28
CA PHE A 93 3.09 6.25 9.13
C PHE A 93 4.14 5.69 8.17
N TRP A 94 3.82 5.78 6.89
CA TRP A 94 4.63 5.28 5.79
C TRP A 94 4.62 6.27 4.63
N GLN A 95 5.69 6.50 3.88
CA GLN A 95 5.79 7.22 2.62
C GLN A 95 6.57 6.38 1.62
N ARG A 96 6.34 6.35 0.41
CA ARG A 96 6.93 5.53 -0.63
C ARG A 96 7.22 6.35 -1.85
N GLU A 97 8.28 5.95 -2.53
CA GLU A 97 8.62 6.47 -3.84
C GLU A 97 8.79 5.26 -4.76
N ILE A 98 8.01 5.22 -5.84
CA ILE A 98 8.05 4.14 -6.82
C ILE A 98 8.39 4.73 -8.18
N ASP A 99 9.51 4.30 -8.75
CA ASP A 99 9.99 4.76 -10.04
C ASP A 99 9.61 3.80 -11.16
N TYR A 100 9.07 4.36 -12.25
CA TYR A 100 8.80 3.66 -13.47
C TYR A 100 9.40 4.44 -14.66
N SER A 101 10.66 4.16 -15.00
CA SER A 101 11.40 4.85 -16.06
C SER A 101 11.58 6.35 -15.75
N LYS A 102 10.75 7.21 -16.34
CA LYS A 102 10.78 8.66 -16.12
C LYS A 102 9.78 9.15 -15.08
N ASP A 103 8.95 8.27 -14.60
CA ASP A 103 7.86 8.61 -13.68
C ASP A 103 8.19 8.18 -12.27
N THR A 104 8.20 9.14 -11.36
CA THR A 104 8.27 8.91 -9.91
C THR A 104 6.90 9.16 -9.30
N ASN A 105 6.39 8.17 -8.57
CA ASN A 105 5.12 8.25 -7.87
C ASN A 105 5.36 8.18 -6.36
N LYS A 106 4.99 9.25 -5.65
CA LYS A 106 5.13 9.36 -4.19
C LYS A 106 3.80 9.07 -3.51
N LEU A 107 3.82 8.15 -2.57
CA LEU A 107 2.64 7.71 -1.84
C LEU A 107 2.89 7.79 -0.34
N GLN A 108 1.86 8.16 0.39
CA GLN A 108 1.87 8.17 1.86
C GLN A 108 0.76 7.26 2.38
N SER A 109 1.02 6.64 3.53
CA SER A 109 0.04 5.82 4.23
C SER A 109 0.09 6.11 5.73
N TRP A 110 -1.05 5.99 6.37
CA TRP A 110 -1.19 6.10 7.81
C TRP A 110 -2.05 4.96 8.36
N LEU A 111 -1.83 4.62 9.61
CA LEU A 111 -2.57 3.59 10.34
C LEU A 111 -2.87 4.07 11.75
N VAL A 112 -4.07 3.76 12.23
CA VAL A 112 -4.41 3.73 13.65
C VAL A 112 -5.12 2.40 13.92
N ALA A 113 -4.70 1.68 14.96
CA ALA A 113 -5.34 0.44 15.35
C ALA A 113 -5.43 0.27 16.86
N THR A 114 -6.30 -0.61 17.30
CA THR A 114 -6.42 -1.05 18.67
C THR A 114 -6.56 -2.56 18.72
N THR A 115 -5.82 -3.19 19.60
CA THR A 115 -5.88 -4.64 19.84
C THR A 115 -6.42 -4.90 21.24
N TYR A 116 -7.49 -5.67 21.31
CA TYR A 116 -8.13 -6.08 22.56
C TYR A 116 -7.94 -7.58 22.79
N THR A 117 -7.39 -7.93 23.94
CA THR A 117 -7.24 -9.32 24.39
C THR A 117 -8.41 -9.68 25.33
N PRO A 118 -9.42 -10.43 24.88
CA PRO A 118 -10.53 -10.83 25.73
C PRO A 118 -10.07 -11.82 26.82
N ASN A 119 -10.62 -11.68 28.03
CA ASN A 119 -10.34 -12.60 29.11
C ASN A 119 -11.15 -13.91 28.94
N LEU A 120 -10.58 -14.82 28.14
CA LEU A 120 -11.17 -16.14 27.85
C LEU A 120 -10.41 -17.25 28.59
N ASN A 121 -11.15 -18.26 29.06
CA ASN A 121 -10.58 -19.45 29.68
C ASN A 121 -10.03 -20.40 28.59
N LEU A 122 -9.00 -19.97 27.86
CA LEU A 122 -8.31 -20.77 26.86
C LEU A 122 -7.29 -21.72 27.56
N GLN A 123 -6.72 -22.65 26.78
CA GLN A 123 -5.60 -23.45 27.26
C GLN A 123 -4.41 -22.54 27.57
N LYS A 124 -3.54 -22.96 28.52
CA LYS A 124 -2.43 -22.13 29.02
C LYS A 124 -1.51 -21.51 27.95
N ASN A 125 -1.41 -22.16 26.78
CA ASN A 125 -0.53 -21.75 25.71
C ASN A 125 -1.28 -21.10 24.52
N ASP A 126 -2.60 -20.91 24.65
CA ASP A 126 -3.46 -20.35 23.62
C ASP A 126 -3.85 -18.93 23.95
N PHE A 127 -3.81 -18.06 22.94
CA PHE A 127 -4.14 -16.64 23.07
C PHE A 127 -5.05 -16.24 21.92
N LEU A 128 -5.98 -15.32 22.18
CA LEU A 128 -6.88 -14.74 21.19
C LEU A 128 -6.90 -13.23 21.36
N ASP A 129 -6.70 -12.51 20.25
CA ASP A 129 -6.85 -11.07 20.19
C ASP A 129 -7.84 -10.68 19.10
N LEU A 130 -8.50 -9.55 19.31
CA LEU A 130 -9.33 -8.86 18.33
C LEU A 130 -8.66 -7.52 18.03
N ARG A 131 -8.31 -7.27 16.75
CA ARG A 131 -7.71 -6.01 16.33
C ARG A 131 -8.67 -5.26 15.40
N PHE A 132 -8.86 -3.98 15.68
CA PHE A 132 -9.61 -3.04 14.86
C PHE A 132 -8.64 -2.03 14.30
N SER A 133 -8.62 -1.85 12.99
CA SER A 133 -7.70 -0.93 12.34
C SER A 133 -8.40 -0.05 11.32
N LEU A 134 -7.96 1.19 11.25
CA LEU A 134 -8.33 2.18 10.25
C LEU A 134 -7.04 2.68 9.63
N TRP A 135 -6.95 2.62 8.30
CA TRP A 135 -5.81 3.19 7.59
C TRP A 135 -6.21 3.81 6.27
N GLY A 136 -5.31 4.57 5.70
CA GLY A 136 -5.52 5.15 4.39
C GLY A 136 -4.20 5.38 3.67
N ASN A 137 -4.32 5.48 2.35
CA ASN A 137 -3.24 5.84 1.46
C ASN A 137 -3.62 7.10 0.70
N TYR A 138 -2.63 7.92 0.36
CA TYR A 138 -2.84 9.02 -0.56
C TYR A 138 -1.58 9.34 -1.37
N ALA A 139 -1.78 10.01 -2.51
CA ALA A 139 -0.72 10.61 -3.29
C ALA A 139 -1.22 11.92 -3.90
N ASP A 140 -0.34 12.91 -4.08
CA ASP A 140 -0.69 14.15 -4.77
C ASP A 140 -1.05 13.87 -6.24
N GLN A 141 -0.35 12.91 -6.84
CA GLN A 141 -0.57 12.49 -8.22
C GLN A 141 0.02 11.10 -8.48
N LEU A 142 -0.60 10.38 -9.42
CA LEU A 142 -0.01 9.21 -10.08
C LEU A 142 0.24 9.55 -11.53
N LYS A 143 1.48 9.40 -11.98
CA LYS A 143 1.91 9.70 -13.35
C LYS A 143 2.21 8.44 -14.14
N LYS A 144 1.89 8.51 -15.42
CA LYS A 144 2.30 7.58 -16.46
C LYS A 144 2.56 8.33 -17.75
N THR A 145 3.83 8.53 -18.12
CA THR A 145 4.22 9.22 -19.33
C THR A 145 4.35 8.32 -20.55
N THR A 146 4.23 7.00 -20.37
CA THR A 146 4.18 6.06 -21.50
C THR A 146 2.80 6.06 -22.14
N PRO A 147 2.68 6.09 -23.50
CA PRO A 147 1.42 6.05 -24.18
C PRO A 147 0.55 4.87 -23.77
N THR A 148 -0.74 5.12 -23.63
CA THR A 148 -1.75 4.11 -23.26
C THR A 148 -2.86 4.12 -24.29
N ILE A 149 -3.26 2.95 -24.76
CA ILE A 149 -4.42 2.80 -25.65
C ILE A 149 -5.63 2.49 -24.78
N ILE A 150 -6.67 3.31 -24.87
CA ILE A 150 -7.95 3.12 -24.22
C ILE A 150 -9.02 3.23 -25.30
N ASN A 151 -9.83 2.19 -25.50
CA ASN A 151 -10.90 2.17 -26.51
C ASN A 151 -10.43 2.65 -27.90
N ASN A 152 -9.31 2.09 -28.40
CA ASN A 152 -8.67 2.44 -29.68
C ASN A 152 -8.17 3.89 -29.80
N ARG A 153 -8.10 4.64 -28.72
CA ARG A 153 -7.50 5.98 -28.65
C ARG A 153 -6.19 5.96 -27.90
N THR A 154 -5.17 6.61 -28.44
CA THR A 154 -3.87 6.74 -27.78
C THR A 154 -3.85 7.98 -26.89
N PHE A 155 -3.57 7.78 -25.63
CA PHE A 155 -3.30 8.82 -24.64
C PHE A 155 -1.80 8.84 -24.38
N ASN A 156 -1.15 9.96 -24.65
CA ASN A 156 0.31 10.08 -24.58
C ASN A 156 0.83 10.04 -23.14
N TYR A 157 0.07 10.59 -22.20
CA TYR A 157 0.29 10.42 -20.78
C TYR A 157 -1.05 10.34 -20.02
N VAL A 158 -0.98 9.82 -18.83
CA VAL A 158 -2.10 9.83 -17.87
C VAL A 158 -1.58 10.33 -16.53
N ARG A 159 -2.28 11.29 -15.93
CA ARG A 159 -2.04 11.76 -14.56
C ARG A 159 -3.37 11.73 -13.80
N VAL A 160 -3.39 10.94 -12.75
CA VAL A 160 -4.47 10.92 -11.76
C VAL A 160 -4.08 11.88 -10.64
N ASN A 161 -4.95 12.83 -10.29
CA ASN A 161 -4.67 13.79 -9.23
C ASN A 161 -5.44 13.41 -7.96
N ASP A 162 -4.77 13.62 -6.83
CA ASP A 162 -5.30 13.43 -5.48
C ASP A 162 -5.96 12.06 -5.25
N PRO A 163 -5.35 10.95 -5.73
CA PRO A 163 -5.89 9.63 -5.44
C PRO A 163 -5.71 9.32 -3.96
N SER A 164 -6.76 8.79 -3.35
CA SER A 164 -6.77 8.42 -1.94
C SER A 164 -7.65 7.21 -1.70
N ASP A 165 -7.36 6.48 -0.64
CA ASP A 165 -8.26 5.46 -0.12
C ASP A 165 -8.31 5.51 1.41
N ILE A 166 -9.40 4.98 1.96
CA ILE A 166 -9.57 4.73 3.38
C ILE A 166 -10.06 3.30 3.56
N GLN A 167 -9.54 2.61 4.57
CA GLN A 167 -9.86 1.21 4.83
C GLN A 167 -10.15 0.99 6.31
N LEU A 168 -11.17 0.19 6.58
CA LEU A 168 -11.53 -0.31 7.91
C LEU A 168 -11.38 -1.83 7.92
N GLN A 169 -10.72 -2.39 8.94
CA GLN A 169 -10.49 -3.83 9.07
C GLN A 169 -10.70 -4.30 10.50
N VAL A 170 -11.17 -5.53 10.61
CA VAL A 170 -11.26 -6.30 11.86
C VAL A 170 -10.50 -7.59 11.67
N ASP A 171 -9.62 -7.90 12.62
CA ASP A 171 -8.85 -9.14 12.67
C ASP A 171 -9.22 -9.93 13.93
N ALA A 172 -9.39 -11.23 13.77
CA ALA A 172 -9.39 -12.21 14.86
C ALA A 172 -8.08 -12.99 14.77
N ILE A 173 -7.25 -12.90 15.80
CA ILE A 173 -5.87 -13.41 15.83
C ILE A 173 -5.80 -14.49 16.90
N PHE A 174 -5.41 -15.70 16.51
CA PHE A 174 -5.17 -16.82 17.41
C PHE A 174 -3.69 -17.18 17.40
N SER A 175 -3.10 -17.34 18.58
CA SER A 175 -1.72 -17.76 18.76
C SER A 175 -1.63 -18.95 19.70
N ARG A 176 -0.75 -19.91 19.34
CA ARG A 176 -0.41 -21.07 20.17
C ARG A 176 1.09 -21.20 20.35
N LYS A 177 1.55 -21.17 21.60
CA LYS A 177 2.93 -21.53 21.94
C LYS A 177 3.06 -23.04 21.94
N LEU A 178 3.83 -23.60 21.00
CA LEU A 178 4.10 -25.04 20.92
C LEU A 178 5.12 -25.45 21.97
N ASP A 179 6.15 -24.64 22.13
CA ASP A 179 7.23 -24.78 23.09
C ASP A 179 7.87 -23.41 23.38
N PRO A 180 8.92 -23.30 24.23
CA PRO A 180 9.56 -22.01 24.51
C PRO A 180 10.18 -21.31 23.29
N MET A 181 10.46 -22.04 22.20
CA MET A 181 11.10 -21.50 21.01
C MET A 181 10.12 -21.30 19.85
N ASN A 182 8.96 -21.96 19.84
CA ASN A 182 8.08 -22.01 18.69
C ASN A 182 6.67 -21.51 19.04
N GLN A 183 6.18 -20.56 18.23
CA GLN A 183 4.80 -20.08 18.28
C GLN A 183 4.19 -20.11 16.88
N LEU A 184 2.96 -20.61 16.78
CA LEU A 184 2.15 -20.53 15.59
C LEU A 184 1.07 -19.47 15.79
N ASN A 185 0.84 -18.66 14.75
CA ASN A 185 -0.21 -17.66 14.73
C ASN A 185 -1.08 -17.91 13.51
N ALA A 186 -2.37 -17.69 13.66
CA ALA A 186 -3.34 -17.70 12.58
C ALA A 186 -4.29 -16.52 12.76
N TYR A 187 -4.73 -15.92 11.67
CA TYR A 187 -5.70 -14.83 11.72
C TYR A 187 -6.68 -14.89 10.57
N VAL A 188 -7.84 -14.34 10.81
CA VAL A 188 -8.87 -14.08 9.82
C VAL A 188 -9.19 -12.59 9.87
N SER A 189 -9.21 -11.96 8.71
CA SER A 189 -9.48 -10.53 8.58
C SER A 189 -10.67 -10.31 7.66
N THR A 190 -11.45 -9.28 7.95
CA THR A 190 -12.46 -8.74 7.03
C THR A 190 -12.41 -7.24 7.06
N GLY A 191 -12.68 -6.61 5.94
CA GLY A 191 -12.62 -5.16 5.85
C GLY A 191 -13.37 -4.57 4.68
N TYR A 192 -13.42 -3.24 4.71
CA TYR A 192 -14.00 -2.40 3.70
C TYR A 192 -12.99 -1.33 3.28
N SER A 193 -12.93 -1.02 1.99
CA SER A 193 -12.13 0.08 1.47
C SER A 193 -12.96 0.96 0.55
N LYS A 194 -12.65 2.25 0.56
CA LYS A 194 -13.25 3.26 -0.32
C LYS A 194 -12.16 4.04 -1.02
N VAL A 195 -12.18 4.03 -2.36
CA VAL A 195 -11.23 4.74 -3.22
C VAL A 195 -11.86 5.99 -3.78
N LYS A 196 -11.10 7.09 -3.81
CA LYS A 196 -11.48 8.37 -4.39
C LYS A 196 -10.36 8.94 -5.24
N VAL A 197 -10.75 9.54 -6.37
CA VAL A 197 -9.90 10.29 -7.28
C VAL A 197 -10.61 11.58 -7.65
N ASP A 198 -9.92 12.71 -7.62
CA ASP A 198 -10.54 14.00 -7.90
C ASP A 198 -10.56 14.35 -9.38
N SER A 199 -9.50 14.05 -10.13
CA SER A 199 -9.46 14.35 -11.55
C SER A 199 -8.42 13.51 -12.30
N LEU A 200 -8.61 13.45 -13.62
CA LEU A 200 -7.71 12.80 -14.56
C LEU A 200 -7.21 13.84 -15.58
N LYS A 201 -5.90 13.97 -15.70
CA LYS A 201 -5.27 14.74 -16.79
C LYS A 201 -4.61 13.81 -17.79
N THR A 202 -4.82 14.10 -19.06
CA THR A 202 -4.24 13.30 -20.14
C THR A 202 -4.01 14.13 -21.39
N GLN A 203 -3.33 13.54 -22.37
CA GLN A 203 -3.12 14.15 -23.67
C GLN A 203 -3.56 13.16 -24.74
N ALA A 204 -4.42 13.62 -25.64
CA ALA A 204 -5.00 12.79 -26.69
C ALA A 204 -5.02 13.55 -28.04
N LYS A 205 -5.17 12.81 -29.13
CA LYS A 205 -5.45 13.41 -30.45
C LYS A 205 -6.94 13.70 -30.62
N TYR A 206 -7.27 14.93 -30.99
CA TYR A 206 -8.60 15.38 -31.33
C TYR A 206 -8.59 16.09 -32.67
N GLN A 207 -9.30 15.58 -33.68
CA GLN A 207 -9.30 16.10 -35.05
C GLN A 207 -7.90 16.35 -35.65
N GLY A 208 -6.95 15.47 -35.37
CA GLY A 208 -5.57 15.58 -35.80
C GLY A 208 -4.65 16.38 -34.87
N CYS A 209 -5.19 17.27 -34.04
CA CYS A 209 -4.44 18.08 -33.11
C CYS A 209 -4.18 17.35 -31.78
N LEU A 210 -3.06 17.63 -31.14
CA LEU A 210 -2.73 17.15 -29.82
C LEU A 210 -3.34 18.07 -28.76
N VAL A 211 -4.22 17.55 -27.91
CA VAL A 211 -4.92 18.32 -26.88
C VAL A 211 -4.63 17.79 -25.48
N ASN A 212 -4.41 18.68 -24.54
CA ASN A 212 -4.38 18.39 -23.13
C ASN A 212 -5.82 18.40 -22.61
N LEU A 213 -6.23 17.32 -21.95
CA LEU A 213 -7.54 17.16 -21.36
C LEU A 213 -7.42 17.12 -19.85
N ASN A 214 -8.31 17.83 -19.16
CA ASN A 214 -8.51 17.76 -17.72
C ASN A 214 -9.94 17.36 -17.44
N ILE A 215 -10.14 16.14 -16.90
CA ILE A 215 -11.44 15.54 -16.63
C ILE A 215 -11.64 15.54 -15.13
N ASN A 216 -12.70 16.19 -14.66
CA ASN A 216 -13.04 16.26 -13.24
C ASN A 216 -13.91 15.07 -12.80
N LYS A 217 -14.13 14.95 -11.51
CA LYS A 217 -14.98 13.91 -10.89
C LYS A 217 -16.45 13.90 -11.36
N ASN A 218 -16.94 14.98 -11.97
CA ASN A 218 -18.28 15.05 -12.53
C ASN A 218 -18.31 14.65 -14.02
N ASN A 219 -17.25 14.02 -14.52
CA ASN A 219 -17.08 13.59 -15.90
C ASN A 219 -17.16 14.71 -16.95
N HIS A 220 -16.93 15.94 -16.51
CA HIS A 220 -16.79 17.08 -17.43
C HIS A 220 -15.33 17.31 -17.72
N TYR A 221 -14.96 17.42 -19.01
CA TYR A 221 -13.63 17.77 -19.40
C TYR A 221 -13.52 19.22 -19.92
N THR A 222 -12.36 19.79 -19.71
CA THR A 222 -11.85 20.97 -20.42
C THR A 222 -10.56 20.57 -21.13
N GLY A 223 -10.35 21.10 -22.32
CA GLY A 223 -9.16 20.79 -23.11
C GLY A 223 -8.61 22.01 -23.82
N SER A 224 -7.29 22.04 -24.00
CA SER A 224 -6.56 23.07 -24.76
C SER A 224 -5.54 22.42 -25.67
N LEU A 225 -5.10 23.11 -26.74
CA LEU A 225 -3.99 22.62 -27.54
C LEU A 225 -2.75 22.40 -26.68
N ALA A 226 -2.05 21.30 -26.94
CA ALA A 226 -0.74 21.03 -26.35
C ALA A 226 0.36 21.83 -27.08
N GLU A 227 0.16 22.03 -28.39
CA GLU A 227 1.04 22.75 -29.32
C GLU A 227 0.20 23.26 -30.52
N PRO A 228 0.64 24.30 -31.24
CA PRO A 228 -0.02 24.70 -32.49
C PRO A 228 -0.14 23.53 -33.45
N CYS A 229 -1.29 23.37 -34.10
CA CYS A 229 -1.51 22.28 -35.02
C CYS A 229 -2.06 22.81 -36.38
N GLN A 230 -1.85 22.03 -37.44
CA GLN A 230 -2.36 22.31 -38.75
C GLN A 230 -3.59 21.42 -39.02
N ILE A 231 -4.71 22.07 -39.36
CA ILE A 231 -5.91 21.39 -39.87
C ILE A 231 -6.11 21.93 -41.29
N ASP A 232 -6.05 21.03 -42.25
CA ASP A 232 -6.03 21.40 -43.68
C ASP A 232 -4.95 22.44 -43.98
N ASN A 233 -5.34 23.65 -44.41
CA ASN A 233 -4.44 24.76 -44.73
C ASN A 233 -4.35 25.82 -43.62
N ALA A 234 -5.00 25.62 -42.49
CA ALA A 234 -5.03 26.56 -41.37
C ALA A 234 -4.16 26.11 -40.21
N ILE A 235 -3.35 27.04 -39.67
CA ILE A 235 -2.63 26.85 -38.42
C ILE A 235 -3.53 27.28 -37.27
N ILE A 236 -3.85 26.38 -36.42
CA ILE A 236 -4.66 26.61 -35.21
C ILE A 236 -3.69 26.79 -34.03
N ASN A 237 -3.64 27.98 -33.47
CA ASN A 237 -2.77 28.34 -32.35
C ASN A 237 -3.48 28.16 -30.99
N GLU A 238 -4.80 28.29 -30.97
CA GLU A 238 -5.62 28.13 -29.76
C GLU A 238 -6.85 27.28 -30.07
N LEU A 239 -7.15 26.36 -29.19
CA LEU A 239 -8.36 25.55 -29.21
C LEU A 239 -8.76 25.28 -27.76
N ASN A 240 -9.95 25.74 -27.39
CA ASN A 240 -10.57 25.42 -26.11
C ASN A 240 -11.77 24.53 -26.38
N ILE A 241 -11.76 23.35 -25.81
CA ILE A 241 -12.86 22.40 -25.93
C ILE A 241 -13.39 22.05 -24.55
N SER A 242 -14.65 21.74 -24.46
CA SER A 242 -15.29 21.24 -23.24
C SER A 242 -16.42 20.29 -23.60
N GLY A 243 -16.70 19.36 -22.72
CA GLY A 243 -17.75 18.38 -22.95
C GLY A 243 -17.80 17.30 -21.86
N SER A 244 -18.41 16.19 -22.18
CA SER A 244 -18.48 15.03 -21.31
C SER A 244 -17.33 14.06 -21.58
N ALA A 245 -16.73 13.49 -20.54
CA ALA A 245 -15.68 12.47 -20.69
C ALA A 245 -16.20 11.21 -21.42
N SER A 246 -17.51 10.99 -21.43
CA SER A 246 -18.15 9.94 -22.22
C SER A 246 -17.87 10.05 -23.72
N ASP A 247 -17.57 11.24 -24.24
CA ASP A 247 -17.15 11.46 -25.65
C ASP A 247 -15.86 10.71 -25.98
N PHE A 248 -15.07 10.41 -24.95
CA PHE A 248 -13.84 9.62 -25.01
C PHE A 248 -14.02 8.20 -24.45
N ASN A 249 -15.25 7.78 -24.14
CA ASN A 249 -15.56 6.54 -23.42
C ASN A 249 -14.84 6.44 -22.06
N LEU A 250 -14.69 7.56 -21.37
CA LEU A 250 -14.13 7.64 -20.03
C LEU A 250 -15.23 8.08 -19.04
N ASP A 251 -15.16 7.53 -17.84
CA ASP A 251 -16.01 7.92 -16.72
C ASP A 251 -15.13 7.89 -15.46
N VAL A 252 -14.64 9.08 -15.04
CA VAL A 252 -13.70 9.19 -13.92
C VAL A 252 -14.31 8.62 -12.65
N ASP A 253 -15.62 8.85 -12.44
CA ASP A 253 -16.30 8.33 -11.25
C ASP A 253 -16.35 6.80 -11.25
N LYS A 254 -16.72 6.18 -12.38
CA LYS A 254 -16.88 4.72 -12.44
C LYS A 254 -15.58 3.96 -12.79
N ASP A 255 -14.63 4.63 -13.43
CA ASP A 255 -13.38 3.98 -13.88
C ASP A 255 -12.26 4.07 -12.84
N LEU A 256 -12.35 5.02 -11.89
CA LEU A 256 -11.31 5.30 -10.92
C LEU A 256 -11.78 5.25 -9.46
N ASN A 257 -13.07 5.52 -9.19
CA ASN A 257 -13.64 5.48 -7.84
C ASN A 257 -14.39 4.16 -7.63
N TYR A 258 -14.28 3.58 -6.43
CA TYR A 258 -15.02 2.37 -6.10
C TYR A 258 -15.02 2.10 -4.59
N ASP A 259 -15.95 1.27 -4.18
CA ASP A 259 -16.00 0.65 -2.87
C ASP A 259 -15.62 -0.84 -2.99
N ALA A 260 -14.93 -1.38 -1.99
CA ALA A 260 -14.58 -2.80 -1.96
C ALA A 260 -14.74 -3.40 -0.57
N TYR A 261 -15.19 -4.64 -0.54
CA TYR A 261 -15.06 -5.50 0.63
C TYR A 261 -13.92 -6.50 0.40
N TYR A 262 -13.30 -6.94 1.46
CA TYR A 262 -12.29 -7.97 1.40
C TYR A 262 -12.32 -8.89 2.60
N ALA A 263 -11.82 -10.09 2.42
CA ALA A 263 -11.53 -11.03 3.48
C ALA A 263 -10.13 -11.60 3.26
N ALA A 264 -9.44 -11.86 4.35
CA ALA A 264 -8.13 -12.50 4.32
C ALA A 264 -8.04 -13.61 5.36
N ILE A 265 -7.21 -14.59 5.07
CA ILE A 265 -6.76 -15.59 6.02
C ILE A 265 -5.24 -15.66 5.94
N GLY A 266 -4.61 -15.66 7.08
CA GLY A 266 -3.16 -15.72 7.15
C GLY A 266 -2.66 -16.39 8.42
N GLY A 267 -1.35 -16.50 8.49
CA GLY A 267 -0.69 -17.00 9.66
C GLY A 267 0.81 -16.84 9.58
N SER A 268 1.45 -16.97 10.72
CA SER A 268 2.89 -16.93 10.84
C SER A 268 3.43 -18.01 11.78
N TRP A 269 4.67 -18.36 11.57
CA TRP A 269 5.46 -19.18 12.46
C TRP A 269 6.60 -18.35 12.99
N ASN A 270 6.70 -18.22 14.31
CA ASN A 270 7.77 -17.53 15.02
C ASN A 270 8.66 -18.59 15.67
N TRP A 271 9.93 -18.53 15.35
CA TRP A 271 10.97 -19.34 15.98
C TRP A 271 11.99 -18.43 16.66
N ARG A 272 12.25 -18.67 17.95
CA ARG A 272 13.17 -17.87 18.75
C ARG A 272 14.22 -18.78 19.41
N TYR A 273 15.49 -18.41 19.22
CA TYR A 273 16.60 -19.08 19.88
C TYR A 273 17.55 -18.04 20.47
N GLN A 274 17.63 -17.98 21.79
CA GLN A 274 18.38 -16.96 22.55
C GLN A 274 17.92 -15.54 22.13
N GLN A 275 18.82 -14.73 21.54
CA GLN A 275 18.58 -13.38 21.06
C GLN A 275 18.06 -13.33 19.63
N PHE A 276 18.10 -14.43 18.89
CA PHE A 276 17.68 -14.48 17.49
C PHE A 276 16.21 -14.87 17.37
N GLU A 277 15.48 -14.16 16.54
CA GLU A 277 14.10 -14.51 16.19
C GLU A 277 13.94 -14.55 14.66
N SER A 278 13.22 -15.55 14.17
CA SER A 278 12.83 -15.73 12.79
C SER A 278 11.32 -15.85 12.71
N GLN A 279 10.70 -15.08 11.83
CA GLN A 279 9.27 -15.13 11.57
C GLN A 279 9.04 -15.38 10.08
N LEU A 280 8.17 -16.33 9.76
CA LEU A 280 7.71 -16.59 8.39
C LEU A 280 6.21 -16.43 8.37
N ALA A 281 5.68 -15.71 7.40
CA ALA A 281 4.25 -15.43 7.30
C ALA A 281 3.72 -15.64 5.88
N TYR A 282 2.44 -15.99 5.81
CA TYR A 282 1.70 -16.11 4.58
C TYR A 282 0.29 -15.57 4.77
N GLN A 283 -0.24 -14.89 3.74
CA GLN A 283 -1.61 -14.42 3.69
C GLN A 283 -2.21 -14.67 2.31
N TYR A 284 -3.45 -15.10 2.30
CA TYR A 284 -4.35 -15.06 1.15
C TYR A 284 -5.42 -14.01 1.39
N GLN A 285 -5.63 -13.11 0.43
CA GLN A 285 -6.68 -12.09 0.46
C GLN A 285 -7.59 -12.22 -0.76
N ARG A 286 -8.90 -12.11 -0.55
CA ARG A 286 -9.91 -12.03 -1.58
C ARG A 286 -10.62 -10.68 -1.51
N LEU A 287 -10.83 -10.04 -2.67
CA LEU A 287 -11.44 -8.73 -2.79
C LEU A 287 -12.70 -8.81 -3.66
N TRP A 288 -13.72 -8.08 -3.27
CA TRP A 288 -14.97 -7.87 -4.00
C TRP A 288 -15.14 -6.37 -4.18
N ARG A 289 -14.95 -5.89 -5.41
CA ARG A 289 -14.98 -4.47 -5.75
C ARG A 289 -16.26 -4.17 -6.53
N ASN A 290 -17.09 -3.30 -5.97
CA ASN A 290 -18.34 -2.91 -6.61
C ASN A 290 -18.02 -2.04 -7.84
N ASP A 291 -18.69 -2.35 -8.94
CA ASP A 291 -18.68 -1.63 -10.22
C ASP A 291 -17.34 -1.65 -10.98
N ILE A 292 -16.19 -1.55 -10.31
CA ILE A 292 -14.88 -1.41 -10.97
C ILE A 292 -14.42 -2.71 -11.66
N ASP A 293 -14.69 -3.89 -11.10
CA ASP A 293 -14.25 -5.15 -11.68
C ASP A 293 -14.91 -5.43 -13.05
N ASP A 294 -16.13 -4.94 -13.26
CA ASP A 294 -16.81 -5.02 -14.56
C ASP A 294 -16.24 -4.00 -15.55
N ARG A 295 -15.88 -2.80 -15.06
CA ARG A 295 -15.29 -1.73 -15.87
C ARG A 295 -13.89 -2.07 -16.36
N VAL A 296 -13.09 -2.82 -15.60
CA VAL A 296 -11.75 -3.28 -15.98
C VAL A 296 -11.77 -4.01 -17.31
N ASN A 297 -12.80 -4.80 -17.59
CA ASN A 297 -12.95 -5.53 -18.85
C ASN A 297 -13.13 -4.61 -20.07
N HIS A 298 -13.72 -3.43 -19.91
CA HIS A 298 -13.89 -2.45 -20.99
C HIS A 298 -12.54 -1.89 -21.47
N PHE A 299 -11.50 -1.95 -20.65
CA PHE A 299 -10.14 -1.53 -20.98
C PHE A 299 -9.25 -2.69 -21.44
N GLY A 300 -9.83 -3.85 -21.73
CA GLY A 300 -9.09 -5.05 -22.16
C GLY A 300 -8.29 -5.74 -21.06
N ASN A 301 -8.56 -5.41 -19.79
CA ASN A 301 -7.92 -5.99 -18.62
C ASN A 301 -8.80 -7.06 -17.96
N SER A 302 -8.21 -7.86 -17.07
CA SER A 302 -8.94 -8.84 -16.26
C SER A 302 -8.96 -8.39 -14.79
N ALA A 303 -10.09 -8.61 -14.12
CA ALA A 303 -10.25 -8.26 -12.72
C ALA A 303 -9.34 -9.10 -11.80
N LEU A 304 -8.57 -8.43 -10.95
CA LEU A 304 -7.67 -9.08 -10.00
C LEU A 304 -8.35 -9.20 -8.63
N LYS A 305 -8.99 -10.32 -8.39
CA LYS A 305 -9.87 -10.53 -7.22
C LYS A 305 -9.17 -11.15 -6.01
N ASP A 306 -7.92 -11.56 -6.12
CA ASP A 306 -7.16 -12.18 -5.03
C ASP A 306 -5.70 -11.71 -5.00
N ASN A 307 -5.07 -11.85 -3.85
CA ASN A 307 -3.62 -11.73 -3.71
C ASN A 307 -3.08 -12.79 -2.75
N HIS A 308 -1.83 -13.16 -2.94
CA HIS A 308 -1.06 -14.01 -2.04
C HIS A 308 0.20 -13.23 -1.66
N THR A 309 0.48 -13.16 -0.40
CA THR A 309 1.66 -12.48 0.13
C THR A 309 2.44 -13.43 1.03
N PHE A 310 3.75 -13.47 0.85
CA PHE A 310 4.70 -14.13 1.73
C PHE A 310 5.59 -13.08 2.36
N SER A 311 5.95 -13.26 3.62
CA SER A 311 6.92 -12.42 4.31
C SER A 311 7.81 -13.25 5.21
N ALA A 312 9.06 -12.77 5.38
CA ALA A 312 10.01 -13.30 6.34
C ALA A 312 10.67 -12.14 7.08
N ARG A 313 10.79 -12.26 8.41
CA ARG A 313 11.48 -11.30 9.27
C ARG A 313 12.51 -12.03 10.11
N PHE A 314 13.69 -11.46 10.21
CA PHE A 314 14.79 -11.94 11.05
C PHE A 314 15.23 -10.79 11.94
N SER A 315 15.32 -11.02 13.23
CA SER A 315 15.70 -10.01 14.21
C SER A 315 16.67 -10.56 15.24
N TYR A 316 17.42 -9.65 15.88
CA TYR A 316 18.42 -9.99 16.88
C TYR A 316 18.38 -8.97 18.04
N ASP A 317 18.15 -9.45 19.25
CA ASP A 317 18.13 -8.60 20.45
C ASP A 317 19.56 -8.22 20.84
N VAL A 318 20.03 -7.04 20.41
CA VAL A 318 21.34 -6.50 20.79
C VAL A 318 21.36 -6.11 22.26
N THR A 319 20.27 -5.54 22.72
CA THR A 319 19.99 -5.22 24.12
C THR A 319 18.52 -5.49 24.42
N PRO A 320 18.06 -5.48 25.69
CA PRO A 320 16.65 -5.59 25.99
C PRO A 320 15.75 -4.48 25.38
N ASN A 321 16.36 -3.38 24.93
CA ASN A 321 15.68 -2.21 24.41
C ASN A 321 15.87 -2.00 22.90
N ILE A 322 16.76 -2.74 22.24
CA ILE A 322 17.15 -2.50 20.84
C ILE A 322 17.24 -3.82 20.10
N THR A 323 16.39 -3.98 19.10
CA THR A 323 16.29 -5.19 18.26
C THR A 323 16.34 -4.79 16.78
N PRO A 324 17.51 -4.76 16.12
CA PRO A 324 17.57 -4.64 14.67
C PRO A 324 16.90 -5.80 13.98
N PHE A 325 16.32 -5.54 12.80
CA PHE A 325 15.67 -6.55 11.99
C PHE A 325 15.88 -6.33 10.49
N VAL A 326 15.78 -7.41 9.74
CA VAL A 326 15.61 -7.41 8.29
C VAL A 326 14.31 -8.14 7.96
N GLU A 327 13.55 -7.60 7.01
CA GLU A 327 12.25 -8.14 6.62
C GLU A 327 12.09 -8.10 5.11
N GLY A 328 11.38 -9.07 4.54
CA GLY A 328 11.10 -9.13 3.13
C GLY A 328 9.67 -9.54 2.84
N TYR A 329 9.07 -8.90 1.84
CA TYR A 329 7.73 -9.19 1.33
C TYR A 329 7.78 -9.63 -0.13
N LEU A 330 6.94 -10.59 -0.47
CA LEU A 330 6.73 -11.06 -1.84
C LEU A 330 5.23 -11.17 -2.11
N PHE A 331 4.74 -10.36 -3.04
CA PHE A 331 3.36 -10.34 -3.50
C PHE A 331 3.22 -11.10 -4.80
N LYS A 332 2.20 -11.92 -4.93
CA LYS A 332 1.79 -12.49 -6.22
C LYS A 332 1.32 -11.42 -7.19
N ARG A 333 0.64 -10.37 -6.66
CA ARG A 333 0.11 -9.23 -7.41
C ARG A 333 0.48 -7.93 -6.71
N ASN A 334 1.17 -7.07 -7.44
CA ASN A 334 1.80 -5.87 -6.92
C ASN A 334 0.82 -4.98 -6.14
N PHE A 335 0.98 -4.87 -4.84
CA PHE A 335 0.20 -4.04 -3.90
C PHE A 335 -1.33 -4.17 -3.97
N VAL A 336 -1.87 -5.17 -4.68
CA VAL A 336 -3.32 -5.40 -4.77
C VAL A 336 -3.88 -5.70 -3.38
N GLY A 337 -4.82 -4.88 -2.94
CA GLY A 337 -5.40 -4.94 -1.60
C GLY A 337 -4.66 -4.12 -0.53
N ASN A 338 -3.41 -3.75 -0.76
CA ASN A 338 -2.65 -2.92 0.19
C ASN A 338 -2.78 -1.43 -0.12
N ILE A 339 -2.83 -1.08 -1.41
CA ILE A 339 -3.01 0.30 -1.89
C ILE A 339 -4.14 0.28 -2.92
N PRO A 340 -5.39 0.30 -2.48
CA PRO A 340 -6.57 0.20 -3.34
C PRO A 340 -6.59 1.18 -4.51
N PHE A 341 -6.22 2.44 -4.31
CA PHE A 341 -6.28 3.44 -5.38
C PHE A 341 -5.31 3.19 -6.56
N LEU A 342 -4.32 2.30 -6.41
CA LEU A 342 -3.50 1.87 -7.55
C LEU A 342 -4.27 0.99 -8.53
N TYR A 343 -5.34 0.32 -8.09
CA TYR A 343 -6.17 -0.53 -8.91
C TYR A 343 -7.33 0.27 -9.52
N ASN A 344 -7.40 0.29 -10.82
CA ASN A 344 -8.48 0.93 -11.57
C ASN A 344 -8.60 0.34 -12.99
N GLY A 345 -9.58 0.76 -13.78
CA GLY A 345 -9.81 0.28 -15.13
C GLY A 345 -8.58 0.32 -16.03
N VAL A 346 -7.71 1.32 -15.87
CA VAL A 346 -6.52 1.53 -16.71
C VAL A 346 -5.30 0.77 -16.21
N THR A 347 -5.14 0.61 -14.89
CA THR A 347 -3.89 0.11 -14.28
C THR A 347 -3.92 -1.36 -13.92
N ALA A 348 -5.09 -2.00 -13.89
CA ALA A 348 -5.29 -3.35 -13.38
C ALA A 348 -4.28 -4.39 -13.96
N SER A 349 -4.04 -4.39 -15.27
CA SER A 349 -3.10 -5.33 -15.90
C SER A 349 -1.64 -5.18 -15.44
N ARG A 350 -1.26 -3.99 -14.96
CA ARG A 350 0.10 -3.74 -14.46
C ARG A 350 0.32 -4.28 -13.06
N LEU A 351 -0.76 -4.46 -12.32
CA LEU A 351 -0.73 -5.01 -10.98
C LEU A 351 -0.76 -6.55 -10.98
N ASP A 352 -1.05 -7.19 -12.11
CA ASP A 352 -0.95 -8.65 -12.27
C ASP A 352 0.50 -9.09 -12.50
N ARG A 353 1.37 -8.69 -11.60
CA ARG A 353 2.81 -9.01 -11.62
C ARG A 353 3.29 -9.27 -10.22
N LYS A 354 4.21 -10.21 -10.08
CA LYS A 354 4.91 -10.42 -8.83
C LYS A 354 5.76 -9.20 -8.48
N TYR A 355 5.80 -8.90 -7.21
CA TYR A 355 6.57 -7.78 -6.69
C TYR A 355 7.06 -8.10 -5.28
N GLY A 356 8.21 -7.56 -4.91
CA GLY A 356 8.74 -7.71 -3.56
C GLY A 356 9.54 -6.50 -3.15
N TYR A 357 9.75 -6.33 -1.86
CA TYR A 357 10.67 -5.37 -1.28
C TYR A 357 11.28 -5.93 -0.01
N ALA A 358 12.38 -5.32 0.44
CA ALA A 358 13.03 -5.63 1.71
C ALA A 358 13.04 -4.40 2.61
N SER A 359 12.96 -4.62 3.91
CA SER A 359 13.08 -3.60 4.95
C SER A 359 14.27 -3.91 5.84
N LEU A 360 15.00 -2.86 6.22
CA LEU A 360 16.03 -2.90 7.25
C LEU A 360 15.65 -1.91 8.34
N GLY A 361 15.50 -2.36 9.56
CA GLY A 361 14.99 -1.52 10.64
C GLY A 361 15.50 -1.87 12.01
N VAL A 362 15.03 -1.10 12.98
CA VAL A 362 15.28 -1.30 14.40
C VAL A 362 13.97 -1.17 15.17
N ASN A 363 13.68 -2.12 16.02
CA ASN A 363 12.63 -2.00 17.02
C ASN A 363 13.24 -1.49 18.33
N PHE A 364 12.61 -0.49 18.92
CA PHE A 364 12.94 0.10 20.22
C PHE A 364 11.86 -0.28 21.22
N HIS A 365 12.27 -0.82 22.36
CA HIS A 365 11.39 -1.22 23.47
C HIS A 365 11.62 -0.29 24.68
N TYR A 366 10.54 0.29 25.25
CA TYR A 366 10.57 1.22 26.40
C TYR A 366 9.54 0.88 27.45
#